data_f1fdca81853f699fb5cb818d8cd82702
#
_entry.id   f1fdca81853f699fb5cb818d8cd82702
#
_cell.length_a   1.000
_cell.length_b   1.000
_cell.length_c   1.000
_cell.angle_alpha   90.00
_cell.angle_beta   90.00
_cell.angle_gamma   90.00
#
_symmetry.space_group_name_H-M   'P 1'
#
loop_
_entity.id
_entity.type
_entity.pdbx_description
1 polymer ?
#
loop_
_entity_poly.entity_id
_entity_poly.type
_entity_poly.pdbx_seq_one_letter_code
_entity_poly.pdbx_strand_id
1 'polypeptide(L)'
;MATVRPPGPEDFAAIVVMGEAFDRALTGTGDWSEEDVAHDWRELADPERDAWLVEEDGAVVGYATFQDDAEGCFEADGYVHPERFGRGIGSLIVELTERRAAEQLEIVTLPRVVMHNTVLHIDRAARDLLEGRGYRPIRHFLRMQIDMADPPPGPEWPDGVSVAPFHPDADLVEVHACLQEAFADEWTFRPESLEAWRRRKLEDPRFDASVWAVAREAGEVCGVALSTAGQFDMGFVNALAVRPAWRRRGLGLALLRQAFTWFWERGERRVGLGVDTENTTDALRLYERAGMRAVWQADVHEKVLRGE
;
A
#
# COMPACT_ATOMS: atom_id res chain seq x y z
N MET A 1 14.57 27.23 -14.40
CA MET A 1 15.43 26.80 -13.26
C MET A 1 14.48 26.23 -12.23
N ALA A 2 14.74 25.00 -11.77
CA ALA A 2 13.85 24.38 -10.79
C ALA A 2 13.90 25.11 -9.45
N THR A 3 12.76 25.37 -8.86
CA THR A 3 12.61 25.87 -7.49
C THR A 3 12.03 24.78 -6.60
N VAL A 4 12.40 24.79 -5.32
CA VAL A 4 11.92 23.81 -4.33
C VAL A 4 11.27 24.57 -3.18
N ARG A 5 10.07 24.11 -2.79
CA ARG A 5 9.35 24.62 -1.63
C ARG A 5 8.48 23.53 -0.99
N PRO A 6 8.05 23.67 0.26
CA PRO A 6 7.02 22.80 0.81
C PRO A 6 5.69 22.99 0.08
N PRO A 7 4.85 21.91 -0.06
CA PRO A 7 3.48 22.02 -0.56
C PRO A 7 2.53 22.54 0.51
N GLY A 8 1.47 23.23 0.06
CA GLY A 8 0.31 23.55 0.87
C GLY A 8 -0.98 22.94 0.30
N PRO A 9 -2.12 23.05 0.99
CA PRO A 9 -3.40 22.52 0.49
C PRO A 9 -3.80 23.05 -0.89
N GLU A 10 -3.36 24.25 -1.25
CA GLU A 10 -3.57 24.86 -2.58
C GLU A 10 -2.85 24.14 -3.72
N ASP A 11 -1.89 23.28 -3.42
CA ASP A 11 -1.09 22.55 -4.39
C ASP A 11 -1.63 21.15 -4.71
N PHE A 12 -2.58 20.61 -3.90
CA PHE A 12 -3.01 19.22 -4.01
C PHE A 12 -3.53 18.88 -5.40
N ALA A 13 -4.31 19.76 -6.02
CA ALA A 13 -4.79 19.54 -7.38
C ALA A 13 -3.63 19.42 -8.39
N ALA A 14 -2.56 20.21 -8.24
CA ALA A 14 -1.39 20.17 -9.12
C ALA A 14 -0.54 18.91 -8.87
N ILE A 15 -0.44 18.46 -7.62
CA ILE A 15 0.21 17.19 -7.24
C ILE A 15 -0.52 16.02 -7.89
N VAL A 16 -1.87 15.99 -7.80
CA VAL A 16 -2.71 14.96 -8.45
C VAL A 16 -2.46 14.90 -9.95
N VAL A 17 -2.50 16.05 -10.64
CA VAL A 17 -2.25 16.09 -12.10
C VAL A 17 -0.87 15.53 -12.44
N MET A 18 0.16 15.88 -11.68
CA MET A 18 1.54 15.40 -11.88
C MET A 18 1.65 13.91 -11.58
N GLY A 19 1.08 13.44 -10.46
CA GLY A 19 1.10 12.03 -10.04
C GLY A 19 0.35 11.12 -11.02
N GLU A 20 -0.83 11.55 -11.48
CA GLU A 20 -1.56 10.83 -12.54
C GLU A 20 -0.78 10.74 -13.85
N ALA A 21 -0.07 11.80 -14.24
CA ALA A 21 0.77 11.77 -15.44
C ALA A 21 1.93 10.78 -15.27
N PHE A 22 2.56 10.73 -14.08
CA PHE A 22 3.60 9.78 -13.72
C PHE A 22 3.09 8.34 -13.80
N ASP A 23 2.00 8.01 -13.13
CA ASP A 23 1.43 6.66 -13.11
C ASP A 23 1.01 6.21 -14.50
N ARG A 24 0.31 7.05 -15.28
CA ARG A 24 -0.08 6.71 -16.65
C ARG A 24 1.09 6.42 -17.56
N ALA A 25 2.21 7.13 -17.37
CA ALA A 25 3.41 6.88 -18.16
C ALA A 25 4.06 5.53 -17.87
N LEU A 26 3.96 5.05 -16.63
CA LEU A 26 4.61 3.81 -16.19
C LEU A 26 3.65 2.60 -16.18
N THR A 27 2.39 2.79 -15.78
CA THR A 27 1.44 1.68 -15.58
C THR A 27 0.28 1.67 -16.58
N GLY A 28 0.08 2.78 -17.30
CA GLY A 28 -1.05 2.98 -18.20
C GLY A 28 -2.32 3.51 -17.52
N THR A 29 -2.35 3.58 -16.20
CA THR A 29 -3.48 4.09 -15.40
C THR A 29 -2.96 5.03 -14.32
N GLY A 30 -3.75 6.01 -13.91
CA GLY A 30 -3.48 6.87 -12.75
C GLY A 30 -4.65 6.79 -11.77
N ASP A 31 -4.36 6.91 -10.49
CA ASP A 31 -5.37 6.84 -9.41
C ASP A 31 -4.97 7.77 -8.24
N TRP A 32 -4.73 9.02 -8.58
CA TRP A 32 -4.44 10.04 -7.59
C TRP A 32 -5.70 10.85 -7.30
N SER A 33 -5.98 11.12 -6.04
CA SER A 33 -7.04 12.03 -5.63
C SER A 33 -6.51 13.10 -4.68
N GLU A 34 -7.17 14.27 -4.66
CA GLU A 34 -6.83 15.31 -3.69
C GLU A 34 -7.08 14.86 -2.25
N GLU A 35 -8.01 13.95 -2.03
CA GLU A 35 -8.31 13.39 -0.71
C GLU A 35 -7.17 12.50 -0.21
N ASP A 36 -6.60 11.65 -1.08
CA ASP A 36 -5.45 10.81 -0.73
C ASP A 36 -4.21 11.67 -0.48
N VAL A 37 -3.90 12.64 -1.35
CA VAL A 37 -2.79 13.58 -1.15
C VAL A 37 -2.95 14.36 0.16
N ALA A 38 -4.16 14.84 0.46
CA ALA A 38 -4.45 15.55 1.71
C ALA A 38 -4.37 14.64 2.94
N HIS A 39 -4.71 13.35 2.79
CA HIS A 39 -4.58 12.35 3.85
C HIS A 39 -3.10 12.11 4.15
N ASP A 40 -2.31 11.76 3.15
CA ASP A 40 -0.88 11.47 3.30
C ASP A 40 -0.11 12.68 3.84
N TRP A 41 -0.44 13.88 3.35
CA TRP A 41 0.18 15.11 3.85
C TRP A 41 -0.10 15.37 5.34
N ARG A 42 -1.29 15.02 5.85
CA ARG A 42 -1.65 15.18 7.27
C ARG A 42 -0.98 14.14 8.18
N GLU A 43 -0.61 12.97 7.62
CA GLU A 43 0.10 11.93 8.37
C GLU A 43 1.60 12.24 8.54
N LEU A 44 2.14 13.21 7.77
CA LEU A 44 3.53 13.66 7.95
C LEU A 44 3.72 14.34 9.32
N ALA A 45 4.83 14.07 9.98
CA ALA A 45 5.13 14.63 11.28
C ALA A 45 5.34 16.16 11.22
N ASP A 46 5.97 16.66 10.17
CA ASP A 46 6.23 18.07 9.89
C ASP A 46 6.11 18.33 8.38
N PRO A 47 4.88 18.54 7.83
CA PRO A 47 4.67 18.71 6.40
C PRO A 47 5.50 19.80 5.73
N GLU A 48 5.91 20.84 6.49
CA GLU A 48 6.75 21.91 5.95
C GLU A 48 8.20 21.46 5.72
N ARG A 49 8.64 20.42 6.41
CA ARG A 49 10.00 19.87 6.32
C ARG A 49 10.05 18.48 5.67
N ASP A 50 8.94 17.76 5.67
CA ASP A 50 8.85 16.35 5.27
C ASP A 50 8.19 16.18 3.89
N ALA A 51 7.83 17.30 3.22
CA ALA A 51 7.33 17.28 1.85
C ALA A 51 7.96 18.38 0.99
N TRP A 52 8.15 18.11 -0.29
CA TRP A 52 8.75 19.03 -1.25
C TRP A 52 8.00 19.03 -2.58
N LEU A 53 7.75 20.24 -3.10
CA LEU A 53 7.42 20.47 -4.48
C LEU A 53 8.64 20.95 -5.25
N VAL A 54 8.82 20.40 -6.44
CA VAL A 54 9.76 20.92 -7.43
C VAL A 54 8.97 21.56 -8.55
N GLU A 55 9.25 22.83 -8.82
CA GLU A 55 8.55 23.61 -9.85
C GLU A 55 9.52 24.10 -10.92
N GLU A 56 9.09 24.05 -12.17
CA GLU A 56 9.75 24.70 -13.32
C GLU A 56 8.73 25.52 -14.09
N ASP A 57 9.05 26.79 -14.35
CA ASP A 57 8.22 27.72 -15.13
C ASP A 57 6.77 27.83 -14.59
N GLY A 58 6.60 27.70 -13.28
CA GLY A 58 5.30 27.77 -12.60
C GLY A 58 4.46 26.48 -12.65
N ALA A 59 5.02 25.38 -13.15
CA ALA A 59 4.38 24.07 -13.16
C ALA A 59 5.03 23.12 -12.15
N VAL A 60 4.23 22.31 -11.46
CA VAL A 60 4.73 21.24 -10.60
C VAL A 60 5.30 20.12 -11.47
N VAL A 61 6.57 19.82 -11.28
CA VAL A 61 7.31 18.83 -12.06
C VAL A 61 7.93 17.72 -11.20
N GLY A 62 7.84 17.85 -9.87
CA GLY A 62 8.22 16.81 -8.92
C GLY A 62 7.54 17.00 -7.59
N TYR A 63 7.31 15.90 -6.91
CA TYR A 63 6.77 15.83 -5.54
C TYR A 63 7.51 14.75 -4.77
N ALA A 64 7.77 15.00 -3.50
CA ALA A 64 8.40 14.01 -2.61
C ALA A 64 7.89 14.14 -1.19
N THR A 65 7.93 13.02 -0.46
CA THR A 65 7.64 12.95 0.96
C THR A 65 8.71 12.17 1.70
N PHE A 66 8.78 12.40 3.01
CA PHE A 66 9.66 11.69 3.95
C PHE A 66 8.87 11.37 5.20
N GLN A 67 9.00 10.15 5.71
CA GLN A 67 8.37 9.70 6.95
C GLN A 67 9.38 8.97 7.84
N ASP A 68 9.21 9.08 9.15
CA ASP A 68 9.96 8.35 10.17
C ASP A 68 8.97 7.44 10.92
N ASP A 69 9.14 6.12 10.83
CA ASP A 69 8.27 5.15 11.51
C ASP A 69 8.53 5.07 13.02
N ALA A 70 9.47 5.85 13.54
CA ALA A 70 9.95 5.85 14.92
C ALA A 70 10.56 4.49 15.40
N GLU A 71 10.68 3.52 14.51
CA GLU A 71 11.24 2.19 14.75
C GLU A 71 12.58 1.99 14.05
N GLY A 72 13.07 3.01 13.34
CA GLY A 72 14.36 3.04 12.66
C GLY A 72 14.28 2.80 11.17
N CYS A 73 13.11 2.95 10.59
CA CYS A 73 12.94 3.02 9.14
C CYS A 73 12.45 4.41 8.73
N PHE A 74 13.20 5.05 7.86
CA PHE A 74 12.79 6.26 7.15
C PHE A 74 12.23 5.85 5.80
N GLU A 75 11.04 6.29 5.48
CA GLU A 75 10.42 6.05 4.17
C GLU A 75 10.43 7.34 3.35
N ALA A 76 10.77 7.23 2.08
CA ALA A 76 10.74 8.36 1.16
C ALA A 76 10.11 7.96 -0.16
N ASP A 77 9.14 8.76 -0.61
CA ASP A 77 8.54 8.65 -1.92
C ASP A 77 8.90 9.84 -2.78
N GLY A 78 9.06 9.59 -4.07
CA GLY A 78 9.44 10.63 -5.02
C GLY A 78 8.86 10.40 -6.41
N TYR A 79 8.25 11.44 -6.96
CA TYR A 79 7.56 11.42 -8.25
C TYR A 79 8.06 12.54 -9.13
N VAL A 80 8.23 12.27 -10.42
CA VAL A 80 8.71 13.25 -11.41
C VAL A 80 7.76 13.23 -12.60
N HIS A 81 7.36 14.42 -13.07
CA HIS A 81 6.53 14.53 -14.27
C HIS A 81 7.25 13.88 -15.48
N PRO A 82 6.59 13.02 -16.27
CA PRO A 82 7.24 12.24 -17.34
C PRO A 82 8.00 13.10 -18.38
N GLU A 83 7.48 14.27 -18.72
CA GLU A 83 8.15 15.19 -19.64
C GLU A 83 9.46 15.80 -19.08
N ARG A 84 9.76 15.54 -17.83
CA ARG A 84 10.96 16.00 -17.12
C ARG A 84 11.90 14.87 -16.72
N PHE A 85 11.62 13.64 -17.12
CA PHE A 85 12.54 12.52 -16.91
C PHE A 85 13.93 12.82 -17.51
N GLY A 86 14.99 12.36 -16.84
CA GLY A 86 16.37 12.55 -17.28
C GLY A 86 16.93 13.98 -17.10
N ARG A 87 16.19 14.90 -16.47
CA ARG A 87 16.65 16.30 -16.26
C ARG A 87 17.21 16.57 -14.86
N GLY A 88 17.46 15.52 -14.07
CA GLY A 88 18.08 15.63 -12.74
C GLY A 88 17.09 15.87 -11.58
N ILE A 89 15.76 15.98 -11.85
CA ILE A 89 14.76 16.22 -10.80
C ILE A 89 14.71 15.04 -9.83
N GLY A 90 14.73 13.79 -10.31
CA GLY A 90 14.79 12.61 -9.44
C GLY A 90 16.03 12.61 -8.53
N SER A 91 17.19 13.01 -9.07
CA SER A 91 18.42 13.15 -8.27
C SER A 91 18.30 14.23 -7.18
N LEU A 92 17.63 15.35 -7.49
CA LEU A 92 17.34 16.41 -6.55
C LEU A 92 16.40 15.91 -5.43
N ILE A 93 15.35 15.18 -5.79
CA ILE A 93 14.41 14.60 -4.82
C ILE A 93 15.13 13.66 -3.85
N VAL A 94 15.94 12.71 -4.37
CA VAL A 94 16.69 11.79 -3.50
C VAL A 94 17.68 12.55 -2.61
N GLU A 95 18.29 13.64 -3.09
CA GLU A 95 19.17 14.48 -2.28
C GLU A 95 18.42 15.20 -1.16
N LEU A 96 17.21 15.69 -1.41
CA LEU A 96 16.37 16.35 -0.40
C LEU A 96 15.97 15.38 0.71
N THR A 97 15.48 14.20 0.34
CA THR A 97 15.06 13.17 1.29
C THR A 97 16.23 12.58 2.07
N GLU A 98 17.39 12.36 1.46
CA GLU A 98 18.63 11.94 2.14
C GLU A 98 19.15 13.00 3.12
N ARG A 99 19.03 14.28 2.78
CA ARG A 99 19.40 15.38 3.70
C ARG A 99 18.48 15.38 4.91
N ARG A 100 17.19 15.20 4.70
CA ARG A 100 16.22 15.12 5.79
C ARG A 100 16.47 13.90 6.68
N ALA A 101 16.78 12.75 6.08
CA ALA A 101 17.18 11.56 6.81
C ALA A 101 18.44 11.80 7.68
N ALA A 102 19.43 12.53 7.15
CA ALA A 102 20.63 12.87 7.91
C ALA A 102 20.33 13.76 9.14
N GLU A 103 19.41 14.74 9.00
CA GLU A 103 18.95 15.56 10.13
C GLU A 103 18.24 14.71 11.19
N GLN A 104 17.36 13.79 10.80
CA GLN A 104 16.67 12.89 11.72
C GLN A 104 17.63 11.90 12.38
N LEU A 105 18.62 11.44 11.64
CA LEU A 105 19.64 10.52 12.17
C LEU A 105 20.43 11.11 13.36
N GLU A 106 20.58 12.42 13.47
CA GLU A 106 21.20 13.09 14.62
C GLU A 106 20.35 12.97 15.89
N ILE A 107 19.03 12.83 15.75
CA ILE A 107 18.07 12.80 16.86
C ILE A 107 17.74 11.36 17.27
N VAL A 108 17.60 10.46 16.28
CA VAL A 108 17.28 9.04 16.51
C VAL A 108 18.46 8.32 17.16
N THR A 109 18.19 7.61 18.27
CA THR A 109 19.22 6.89 19.04
C THR A 109 19.24 5.37 18.81
N LEU A 110 18.42 4.87 17.87
CA LEU A 110 18.35 3.44 17.56
C LEU A 110 19.66 2.89 16.99
N PRO A 111 20.03 1.65 17.31
CA PRO A 111 21.29 1.06 16.88
C PRO A 111 21.34 0.78 15.36
N ARG A 112 20.19 0.51 14.75
CA ARG A 112 20.04 0.35 13.29
C ARG A 112 19.02 1.36 12.78
N VAL A 113 19.39 2.06 11.71
CA VAL A 113 18.49 2.98 11.00
C VAL A 113 18.70 2.77 9.51
N VAL A 114 17.60 2.62 8.80
CA VAL A 114 17.58 2.41 7.35
C VAL A 114 16.71 3.47 6.68
N MET A 115 16.89 3.61 5.39
CA MET A 115 16.04 4.43 4.54
C MET A 115 15.49 3.57 3.39
N HIS A 116 14.20 3.55 3.23
CA HIS A 116 13.50 2.86 2.16
C HIS A 116 13.00 3.85 1.10
N ASN A 117 13.08 3.41 -0.15
CA ASN A 117 12.40 4.00 -1.29
C ASN A 117 11.71 2.88 -2.05
N THR A 118 10.43 3.07 -2.38
CA THR A 118 9.68 2.09 -3.18
C THR A 118 9.51 2.61 -4.59
N VAL A 119 9.94 1.83 -5.58
CA VAL A 119 9.88 2.20 -6.99
C VAL A 119 9.23 1.09 -7.83
N LEU A 120 8.53 1.46 -8.88
CA LEU A 120 8.01 0.47 -9.83
C LEU A 120 9.18 -0.25 -10.53
N HIS A 121 9.12 -1.57 -10.62
CA HIS A 121 10.15 -2.40 -11.25
C HIS A 121 10.44 -1.97 -12.70
N ILE A 122 9.43 -1.47 -13.40
CA ILE A 122 9.53 -0.96 -14.76
C ILE A 122 10.31 0.37 -14.85
N ASP A 123 10.37 1.16 -13.77
CA ASP A 123 11.13 2.40 -13.72
C ASP A 123 12.62 2.13 -13.51
N ARG A 124 13.27 1.77 -14.63
CA ARG A 124 14.70 1.50 -14.62
C ARG A 124 15.53 2.70 -14.20
N ALA A 125 15.11 3.92 -14.58
CA ALA A 125 15.89 5.13 -14.27
C ALA A 125 15.89 5.42 -12.76
N ALA A 126 14.77 5.24 -12.06
CA ALA A 126 14.69 5.37 -10.62
C ALA A 126 15.52 4.29 -9.91
N ARG A 127 15.45 3.02 -10.34
CA ARG A 127 16.27 1.94 -9.79
C ARG A 127 17.77 2.21 -9.96
N ASP A 128 18.22 2.54 -11.19
CA ASP A 128 19.63 2.85 -11.48
C ASP A 128 20.11 4.05 -10.62
N LEU A 129 19.25 5.06 -10.41
CA LEU A 129 19.53 6.22 -9.54
C LEU A 129 19.75 5.80 -8.09
N LEU A 130 18.82 5.02 -7.51
CA LEU A 130 18.90 4.57 -6.12
C LEU A 130 20.10 3.64 -5.90
N GLU A 131 20.30 2.66 -6.78
CA GLU A 131 21.46 1.75 -6.71
C GLU A 131 22.78 2.50 -6.81
N GLY A 132 22.86 3.52 -7.70
CA GLY A 132 24.01 4.40 -7.82
C GLY A 132 24.30 5.25 -6.56
N ARG A 133 23.32 5.44 -5.70
CA ARG A 133 23.43 6.11 -4.38
C ARG A 133 23.60 5.15 -3.20
N GLY A 134 23.77 3.84 -3.47
CA GLY A 134 24.08 2.82 -2.47
C GLY A 134 22.87 2.13 -1.86
N TYR A 135 21.67 2.37 -2.39
CA TYR A 135 20.51 1.56 -2.05
C TYR A 135 20.60 0.16 -2.67
N ARG A 136 19.93 -0.82 -2.07
CA ARG A 136 19.85 -2.19 -2.57
C ARG A 136 18.40 -2.66 -2.56
N PRO A 137 17.92 -3.37 -3.58
CA PRO A 137 16.59 -3.98 -3.53
C PRO A 137 16.58 -5.07 -2.45
N ILE A 138 15.57 -5.03 -1.59
CA ILE A 138 15.42 -5.94 -0.44
C ILE A 138 14.10 -6.68 -0.44
N ARG A 139 13.07 -6.15 -1.10
CA ARG A 139 11.71 -6.71 -1.16
C ARG A 139 11.04 -6.38 -2.47
N HIS A 140 10.12 -7.27 -2.84
CA HIS A 140 9.33 -7.14 -4.05
C HIS A 140 7.85 -7.33 -3.72
N PHE A 141 7.04 -6.38 -4.15
CA PHE A 141 5.58 -6.44 -4.03
C PHE A 141 4.95 -6.56 -5.41
N LEU A 142 3.94 -7.42 -5.54
CA LEU A 142 3.15 -7.52 -6.76
C LEU A 142 1.76 -6.93 -6.53
N ARG A 143 1.27 -6.18 -7.51
CA ARG A 143 -0.16 -5.95 -7.67
C ARG A 143 -0.73 -7.13 -8.45
N MET A 144 -1.60 -7.89 -7.79
CA MET A 144 -2.38 -8.95 -8.43
C MET A 144 -3.74 -8.40 -8.83
N GLN A 145 -4.24 -8.78 -10.00
CA GLN A 145 -5.53 -8.34 -10.52
C GLN A 145 -6.26 -9.49 -11.22
N ILE A 146 -7.59 -9.48 -11.10
CA ILE A 146 -8.49 -10.28 -11.94
C ILE A 146 -9.41 -9.34 -12.71
N ASP A 147 -9.60 -9.64 -14.02
CA ASP A 147 -10.61 -9.01 -14.87
C ASP A 147 -11.73 -10.02 -15.08
N MET A 148 -12.91 -9.74 -14.54
CA MET A 148 -14.05 -10.67 -14.55
C MET A 148 -14.96 -10.37 -15.75
N ALA A 149 -14.92 -11.21 -16.79
CA ALA A 149 -15.83 -11.14 -17.92
C ALA A 149 -17.20 -11.80 -17.61
N ASP A 150 -17.17 -12.82 -16.77
CA ASP A 150 -18.31 -13.62 -16.32
C ASP A 150 -18.39 -13.62 -14.80
N PRO A 151 -19.55 -13.99 -14.19
CA PRO A 151 -19.65 -14.14 -12.75
C PRO A 151 -18.55 -15.06 -12.20
N PRO A 152 -17.85 -14.66 -11.14
CA PRO A 152 -16.79 -15.48 -10.57
C PRO A 152 -17.36 -16.78 -9.99
N PRO A 153 -16.55 -17.86 -9.92
CA PRO A 153 -16.94 -19.05 -9.17
C PRO A 153 -17.29 -18.70 -7.73
N GLY A 154 -18.43 -19.18 -7.25
CA GLY A 154 -18.84 -18.97 -5.86
C GLY A 154 -17.83 -19.54 -4.86
N PRO A 155 -17.84 -19.05 -3.62
CA PRO A 155 -16.97 -19.54 -2.56
C PRO A 155 -17.34 -20.98 -2.17
N GLU A 156 -16.34 -21.83 -1.98
CA GLU A 156 -16.46 -23.18 -1.44
C GLU A 156 -15.96 -23.15 0.02
N TRP A 157 -16.89 -23.06 0.96
CA TRP A 157 -16.55 -22.96 2.38
C TRP A 157 -16.16 -24.31 2.97
N PRO A 158 -15.13 -24.39 3.82
CA PRO A 158 -14.86 -25.57 4.61
C PRO A 158 -16.06 -25.93 5.52
N ASP A 159 -16.23 -27.23 5.81
CA ASP A 159 -17.29 -27.71 6.69
C ASP A 159 -17.26 -26.97 8.05
N GLY A 160 -18.41 -26.53 8.52
CA GLY A 160 -18.58 -25.83 9.79
C GLY A 160 -18.26 -24.33 9.74
N VAL A 161 -17.78 -23.80 8.60
CA VAL A 161 -17.51 -22.38 8.44
C VAL A 161 -18.74 -21.65 7.89
N SER A 162 -19.11 -20.56 8.54
CA SER A 162 -20.10 -19.58 8.07
C SER A 162 -19.42 -18.25 7.78
N VAL A 163 -20.00 -17.45 6.86
CA VAL A 163 -19.53 -16.11 6.53
C VAL A 163 -20.66 -15.10 6.65
N ALA A 164 -20.33 -13.91 7.10
CA ALA A 164 -21.22 -12.76 7.13
C ALA A 164 -20.46 -11.47 6.83
N PRO A 165 -21.15 -10.38 6.41
CA PRO A 165 -20.56 -9.04 6.40
C PRO A 165 -20.12 -8.64 7.83
N PHE A 166 -19.15 -7.75 7.88
CA PHE A 166 -18.64 -7.20 9.13
C PHE A 166 -19.69 -6.33 9.85
N HIS A 167 -19.82 -6.53 11.15
CA HIS A 167 -20.64 -5.69 12.02
C HIS A 167 -19.74 -4.98 13.04
N PRO A 168 -19.54 -3.65 12.92
CA PRO A 168 -18.60 -2.91 13.76
C PRO A 168 -18.77 -3.16 15.27
N ASP A 169 -19.99 -3.16 15.76
CA ASP A 169 -20.27 -3.32 17.19
C ASP A 169 -20.03 -4.75 17.71
N ALA A 170 -20.12 -5.75 16.84
CA ALA A 170 -20.02 -7.16 17.24
C ALA A 170 -18.64 -7.77 16.94
N ASP A 171 -18.02 -7.36 15.82
CA ASP A 171 -16.90 -8.08 15.23
C ASP A 171 -15.55 -7.38 15.44
N LEU A 172 -15.56 -6.09 15.82
CA LEU A 172 -14.39 -5.23 15.85
C LEU A 172 -13.17 -5.86 16.54
N VAL A 173 -13.39 -6.36 17.76
CA VAL A 173 -12.31 -6.91 18.59
C VAL A 173 -11.74 -8.20 18.00
N GLU A 174 -12.63 -9.10 17.54
CA GLU A 174 -12.21 -10.40 17.00
C GLU A 174 -11.57 -10.28 15.64
N VAL A 175 -12.06 -9.37 14.78
CA VAL A 175 -11.48 -9.09 13.47
C VAL A 175 -10.09 -8.47 13.63
N HIS A 176 -9.93 -7.50 14.52
CA HIS A 176 -8.62 -6.94 14.85
C HIS A 176 -7.65 -8.03 15.34
N ALA A 177 -8.07 -8.86 16.31
CA ALA A 177 -7.26 -9.95 16.84
C ALA A 177 -6.87 -10.97 15.73
N CYS A 178 -7.79 -11.30 14.82
CA CYS A 178 -7.52 -12.16 13.67
C CYS A 178 -6.44 -11.59 12.76
N LEU A 179 -6.48 -10.29 12.46
CA LEU A 179 -5.48 -9.61 11.66
C LEU A 179 -4.11 -9.60 12.34
N GLN A 180 -4.07 -9.22 13.64
CA GLN A 180 -2.82 -9.21 14.41
C GLN A 180 -2.14 -10.58 14.44
N GLU A 181 -2.92 -11.66 14.61
CA GLU A 181 -2.40 -13.03 14.62
C GLU A 181 -1.97 -13.50 13.23
N ALA A 182 -2.79 -13.21 12.20
CA ALA A 182 -2.53 -13.71 10.86
C ALA A 182 -1.34 -13.04 10.18
N PHE A 183 -1.06 -11.78 10.48
CA PHE A 183 0.03 -11.00 9.88
C PHE A 183 1.28 -10.89 10.77
N ALA A 184 1.29 -11.50 11.96
CA ALA A 184 2.40 -11.38 12.91
C ALA A 184 3.79 -11.74 12.33
N ASP A 185 3.83 -12.64 11.33
CA ASP A 185 5.05 -13.09 10.68
C ASP A 185 5.38 -12.30 9.38
N GLU A 186 4.60 -11.27 9.03
CA GLU A 186 4.83 -10.49 7.82
C GLU A 186 5.86 -9.38 8.04
N TRP A 187 6.68 -9.14 7.03
CA TRP A 187 7.79 -8.17 7.09
C TRP A 187 7.33 -6.74 7.41
N THR A 188 6.20 -6.31 6.85
CA THR A 188 5.63 -4.98 7.09
C THR A 188 4.75 -4.91 8.33
N PHE A 189 4.54 -6.04 9.04
CA PHE A 189 3.63 -6.05 10.17
C PHE A 189 4.15 -5.19 11.33
N ARG A 190 3.30 -4.31 11.79
CA ARG A 190 3.48 -3.56 13.03
C ARG A 190 2.25 -3.75 13.90
N PRO A 191 2.42 -4.22 15.16
CA PRO A 191 1.30 -4.32 16.09
C PRO A 191 0.64 -2.97 16.29
N GLU A 192 -0.67 -2.92 16.11
CA GLU A 192 -1.46 -1.70 16.24
C GLU A 192 -2.50 -1.86 17.34
N SER A 193 -2.75 -0.82 18.14
CA SER A 193 -3.82 -0.86 19.12
C SER A 193 -5.19 -0.92 18.44
N LEU A 194 -6.17 -1.56 19.11
CA LEU A 194 -7.53 -1.64 18.60
C LEU A 194 -8.12 -0.25 18.28
N GLU A 195 -7.82 0.74 19.11
CA GLU A 195 -8.37 2.09 18.92
C GLU A 195 -7.73 2.80 17.71
N ALA A 196 -6.42 2.69 17.53
CA ALA A 196 -5.73 3.23 16.36
C ALA A 196 -6.22 2.55 15.08
N TRP A 197 -6.32 1.21 15.10
CA TRP A 197 -6.85 0.43 13.97
C TRP A 197 -8.30 0.80 13.63
N ARG A 198 -9.18 0.90 14.66
CA ARG A 198 -10.57 1.33 14.49
C ARG A 198 -10.65 2.68 13.80
N ARG A 199 -9.92 3.67 14.32
CA ARG A 199 -9.90 5.03 13.76
C ARG A 199 -9.45 5.00 12.30
N ARG A 200 -8.30 4.39 12.01
CA ARG A 200 -7.72 4.33 10.66
C ARG A 200 -8.61 3.60 9.64
N LYS A 201 -9.35 2.56 10.08
CA LYS A 201 -10.14 1.72 9.17
C LYS A 201 -11.61 2.09 9.07
N LEU A 202 -12.25 2.48 10.17
CA LEU A 202 -13.70 2.75 10.19
C LEU A 202 -14.02 4.23 9.96
N GLU A 203 -13.05 5.12 10.16
CA GLU A 203 -13.20 6.54 9.86
C GLU A 203 -12.68 6.90 8.44
N ASP A 204 -12.16 5.93 7.68
CA ASP A 204 -11.86 6.09 6.25
C ASP A 204 -13.17 6.34 5.49
N PRO A 205 -13.28 7.43 4.70
CA PRO A 205 -14.48 7.73 3.91
C PRO A 205 -14.91 6.61 2.96
N ARG A 206 -13.97 5.75 2.55
CA ARG A 206 -14.21 4.59 1.68
C ARG A 206 -14.64 3.34 2.45
N PHE A 207 -14.78 3.41 3.78
CA PHE A 207 -15.19 2.26 4.57
C PHE A 207 -16.61 1.83 4.23
N ASP A 208 -16.76 0.55 3.85
CA ASP A 208 -18.05 -0.11 3.65
C ASP A 208 -18.01 -1.50 4.31
N ALA A 209 -18.69 -1.63 5.44
CA ALA A 209 -18.78 -2.89 6.19
C ALA A 209 -19.35 -4.05 5.35
N SER A 210 -20.15 -3.77 4.34
CA SER A 210 -20.84 -4.78 3.51
C SER A 210 -19.90 -5.50 2.53
N VAL A 211 -18.69 -4.99 2.31
CA VAL A 211 -17.64 -5.65 1.50
C VAL A 211 -16.52 -6.25 2.35
N TRP A 212 -16.68 -6.27 3.68
CA TRP A 212 -15.78 -6.96 4.59
C TRP A 212 -16.36 -8.32 4.98
N ALA A 213 -15.71 -9.41 4.56
CA ALA A 213 -16.14 -10.76 4.88
C ALA A 213 -15.53 -11.23 6.21
N VAL A 214 -16.38 -11.71 7.12
CA VAL A 214 -15.96 -12.32 8.39
C VAL A 214 -16.37 -13.78 8.40
N ALA A 215 -15.38 -14.68 8.37
CA ALA A 215 -15.61 -16.13 8.45
C ALA A 215 -15.47 -16.63 9.89
N ARG A 216 -16.41 -17.48 10.31
CA ARG A 216 -16.47 -18.08 11.66
C ARG A 216 -16.63 -19.59 11.60
N GLU A 217 -15.93 -20.27 12.49
CA GLU A 217 -16.16 -21.69 12.82
C GLU A 217 -16.44 -21.82 14.31
N ALA A 218 -17.55 -22.48 14.68
CA ALA A 218 -18.00 -22.62 16.07
C ALA A 218 -18.12 -21.28 16.85
N GLY A 219 -18.42 -20.20 16.15
CA GLY A 219 -18.57 -18.85 16.73
C GLY A 219 -17.27 -18.03 16.77
N GLU A 220 -16.10 -18.62 16.54
CA GLU A 220 -14.80 -17.94 16.54
C GLU A 220 -14.47 -17.39 15.15
N VAL A 221 -13.94 -16.16 15.06
CA VAL A 221 -13.45 -15.60 13.80
C VAL A 221 -12.18 -16.34 13.38
N CYS A 222 -12.25 -17.06 12.25
CA CYS A 222 -11.16 -17.87 11.71
C CYS A 222 -10.46 -17.24 10.51
N GLY A 223 -11.09 -16.27 9.86
CA GLY A 223 -10.50 -15.50 8.77
C GLY A 223 -11.35 -14.33 8.34
N VAL A 224 -10.74 -13.37 7.67
CA VAL A 224 -11.39 -12.15 7.17
C VAL A 224 -10.86 -11.76 5.79
N ALA A 225 -11.71 -11.09 5.00
CA ALA A 225 -11.29 -10.33 3.82
C ALA A 225 -11.81 -8.90 3.99
N LEU A 226 -10.92 -7.94 4.14
CA LEU A 226 -11.25 -6.52 4.23
C LEU A 226 -11.04 -5.89 2.88
N SER A 227 -12.06 -5.24 2.36
CA SER A 227 -12.08 -4.74 0.99
C SER A 227 -12.57 -3.31 0.92
N THR A 228 -12.20 -2.61 -0.16
CA THR A 228 -12.68 -1.25 -0.48
C THR A 228 -13.17 -1.24 -1.93
N ALA A 229 -14.33 -0.64 -2.18
CA ALA A 229 -14.84 -0.44 -3.53
C ALA A 229 -14.26 0.84 -4.15
N GLY A 230 -14.02 0.82 -5.48
CA GLY A 230 -13.56 1.98 -6.23
C GLY A 230 -12.11 2.41 -5.97
N GLN A 231 -11.34 1.69 -5.19
CA GLN A 231 -9.93 1.98 -4.99
C GLN A 231 -9.13 1.56 -6.25
N PHE A 232 -8.32 2.46 -6.79
CA PHE A 232 -7.58 2.23 -8.05
C PHE A 232 -8.52 1.88 -9.23
N ASP A 233 -9.68 2.51 -9.31
CA ASP A 233 -10.72 2.20 -10.31
C ASP A 233 -11.15 0.73 -10.31
N MET A 234 -11.10 0.05 -9.17
CA MET A 234 -11.45 -1.37 -9.02
C MET A 234 -11.91 -1.69 -7.59
N GLY A 235 -12.48 -2.86 -7.39
CA GLY A 235 -12.59 -3.44 -6.06
C GLY A 235 -11.21 -3.83 -5.54
N PHE A 236 -10.89 -3.53 -4.29
CA PHE A 236 -9.57 -3.82 -3.74
C PHE A 236 -9.65 -4.61 -2.44
N VAL A 237 -8.94 -5.75 -2.38
CA VAL A 237 -8.82 -6.54 -1.15
C VAL A 237 -7.58 -6.07 -0.39
N ASN A 238 -7.80 -5.21 0.61
CA ASN A 238 -6.73 -4.59 1.40
C ASN A 238 -6.07 -5.56 2.39
N ALA A 239 -6.86 -6.54 2.90
CA ALA A 239 -6.34 -7.58 3.76
C ALA A 239 -7.11 -8.88 3.57
N LEU A 240 -6.40 -9.98 3.35
CA LEU A 240 -6.93 -11.34 3.34
C LEU A 240 -6.20 -12.13 4.42
N ALA A 241 -6.86 -12.35 5.55
CA ALA A 241 -6.27 -12.97 6.72
C ALA A 241 -6.95 -14.28 7.06
N VAL A 242 -6.14 -15.30 7.36
CA VAL A 242 -6.58 -16.59 7.91
C VAL A 242 -5.69 -16.92 9.09
N ARG A 243 -6.30 -17.11 10.27
CA ARG A 243 -5.54 -17.50 11.46
C ARG A 243 -4.77 -18.79 11.23
N PRO A 244 -3.56 -18.96 11.77
CA PRO A 244 -2.69 -20.10 11.52
C PRO A 244 -3.37 -21.47 11.66
N ALA A 245 -4.22 -21.65 12.68
CA ALA A 245 -4.93 -22.91 12.96
C ALA A 245 -5.92 -23.32 11.85
N TRP A 246 -6.38 -22.37 11.02
CA TRP A 246 -7.35 -22.61 9.92
C TRP A 246 -6.73 -22.55 8.52
N ARG A 247 -5.41 -22.34 8.43
CA ARG A 247 -4.71 -22.34 7.14
C ARG A 247 -4.76 -23.71 6.46
N ARG A 248 -4.55 -23.72 5.13
CA ARG A 248 -4.52 -24.94 4.27
C ARG A 248 -5.81 -25.74 4.22
N ARG A 249 -6.93 -25.16 4.63
CA ARG A 249 -8.28 -25.76 4.55
C ARG A 249 -9.13 -25.19 3.40
N GLY A 250 -8.58 -24.33 2.55
CA GLY A 250 -9.31 -23.66 1.46
C GLY A 250 -9.96 -22.33 1.86
N LEU A 251 -9.93 -21.94 3.14
CA LEU A 251 -10.63 -20.77 3.66
C LEU A 251 -10.19 -19.46 2.98
N GLY A 252 -8.89 -19.25 2.74
CA GLY A 252 -8.41 -18.06 2.05
C GLY A 252 -8.95 -17.91 0.62
N LEU A 253 -9.05 -19.03 -0.14
CA LEU A 253 -9.64 -19.00 -1.47
C LEU A 253 -11.15 -18.71 -1.41
N ALA A 254 -11.86 -19.28 -0.44
CA ALA A 254 -13.28 -19.03 -0.25
C ALA A 254 -13.56 -17.55 0.10
N LEU A 255 -12.77 -16.95 1.01
CA LEU A 255 -12.85 -15.53 1.35
C LEU A 255 -12.59 -14.63 0.13
N LEU A 256 -11.58 -14.95 -0.65
CA LEU A 256 -11.25 -14.18 -1.85
C LEU A 256 -12.37 -14.26 -2.91
N ARG A 257 -12.90 -15.46 -3.16
CA ARG A 257 -14.05 -15.65 -4.06
C ARG A 257 -15.31 -14.94 -3.56
N GLN A 258 -15.49 -14.87 -2.23
CA GLN A 258 -16.59 -14.10 -1.65
C GLN A 258 -16.43 -12.60 -1.95
N ALA A 259 -15.23 -12.06 -1.81
CA ALA A 259 -14.96 -10.68 -2.19
C ALA A 259 -15.23 -10.44 -3.69
N PHE A 260 -14.77 -11.33 -4.57
CA PHE A 260 -15.06 -11.24 -6.00
C PHE A 260 -16.56 -11.27 -6.30
N THR A 261 -17.33 -12.13 -5.63
CA THR A 261 -18.78 -12.21 -5.77
C THR A 261 -19.46 -10.91 -5.38
N TRP A 262 -19.09 -10.33 -4.24
CA TRP A 262 -19.67 -9.07 -3.78
C TRP A 262 -19.31 -7.89 -4.68
N PHE A 263 -18.10 -7.84 -5.21
CA PHE A 263 -17.70 -6.83 -6.18
C PHE A 263 -18.45 -6.99 -7.51
N TRP A 264 -18.58 -8.22 -8.00
CA TRP A 264 -19.35 -8.51 -9.22
C TRP A 264 -20.81 -8.05 -9.09
N GLU A 265 -21.46 -8.33 -7.97
CA GLU A 265 -22.85 -7.94 -7.69
C GLU A 265 -23.03 -6.43 -7.65
N ARG A 266 -21.98 -5.66 -7.32
CA ARG A 266 -21.94 -4.19 -7.33
C ARG A 266 -21.55 -3.60 -8.67
N GLY A 267 -21.31 -4.40 -9.68
CA GLY A 267 -20.92 -3.94 -11.02
C GLY A 267 -19.42 -3.76 -11.22
N GLU A 268 -18.60 -4.01 -10.20
CA GLU A 268 -17.15 -4.03 -10.35
C GLU A 268 -16.72 -5.24 -11.18
N ARG A 269 -15.86 -5.01 -12.16
CA ARG A 269 -15.37 -6.06 -13.06
C ARG A 269 -13.89 -6.32 -12.91
N ARG A 270 -13.21 -5.49 -12.16
CA ARG A 270 -11.79 -5.65 -11.80
C ARG A 270 -11.66 -5.72 -10.28
N VAL A 271 -10.82 -6.64 -9.81
CA VAL A 271 -10.48 -6.73 -8.39
C VAL A 271 -8.97 -6.90 -8.25
N GLY A 272 -8.36 -6.09 -7.39
CA GLY A 272 -6.93 -6.10 -7.13
C GLY A 272 -6.58 -6.36 -5.67
N LEU A 273 -5.32 -6.69 -5.43
CA LEU A 273 -4.68 -6.75 -4.12
C LEU A 273 -3.15 -6.59 -4.27
N GLY A 274 -2.50 -6.24 -3.16
CA GLY A 274 -1.03 -6.27 -3.06
C GLY A 274 -0.54 -7.55 -2.39
N VAL A 275 0.64 -8.05 -2.77
CA VAL A 275 1.28 -9.21 -2.12
C VAL A 275 2.79 -9.07 -2.10
N ASP A 276 3.40 -9.34 -0.95
CA ASP A 276 4.83 -9.54 -0.82
C ASP A 276 5.24 -10.88 -1.43
N THR A 277 6.19 -10.89 -2.37
CA THR A 277 6.64 -12.10 -3.06
C THR A 277 7.37 -13.08 -2.15
N GLU A 278 7.92 -12.61 -1.04
CA GLU A 278 8.61 -13.42 -0.03
C GLU A 278 7.70 -13.86 1.12
N ASN A 279 6.39 -13.64 0.98
CA ASN A 279 5.41 -14.09 1.96
C ASN A 279 5.46 -15.62 2.11
N THR A 280 5.64 -16.09 3.35
CA THR A 280 5.82 -17.52 3.70
C THR A 280 4.55 -18.35 3.56
N THR A 281 3.38 -17.73 3.30
CA THR A 281 2.07 -18.40 3.31
C THR A 281 1.64 -19.00 1.98
N ASP A 282 2.48 -18.99 0.93
CA ASP A 282 2.10 -19.38 -0.45
C ASP A 282 0.94 -18.52 -1.02
N ALA A 283 0.79 -17.28 -0.55
CA ALA A 283 -0.32 -16.40 -0.93
C ALA A 283 -0.39 -16.16 -2.46
N LEU A 284 0.76 -16.01 -3.12
CA LEU A 284 0.81 -15.81 -4.57
C LEU A 284 0.11 -16.96 -5.32
N ARG A 285 0.38 -18.22 -4.95
CA ARG A 285 -0.29 -19.38 -5.57
C ARG A 285 -1.80 -19.40 -5.30
N LEU A 286 -2.24 -18.92 -4.14
CA LEU A 286 -3.66 -18.79 -3.83
C LEU A 286 -4.32 -17.80 -4.79
N TYR A 287 -3.69 -16.65 -5.03
CA TYR A 287 -4.21 -15.61 -5.93
C TYR A 287 -4.23 -16.08 -7.39
N GLU A 288 -3.18 -16.75 -7.86
CA GLU A 288 -3.14 -17.37 -9.18
C GLU A 288 -4.26 -18.40 -9.36
N ARG A 289 -4.49 -19.26 -8.36
CA ARG A 289 -5.60 -20.23 -8.36
C ARG A 289 -6.99 -19.58 -8.37
N ALA A 290 -7.10 -18.36 -7.82
CA ALA A 290 -8.32 -17.59 -7.89
C ALA A 290 -8.53 -16.90 -9.26
N GLY A 291 -7.56 -17.01 -10.19
CA GLY A 291 -7.59 -16.41 -11.52
C GLY A 291 -6.96 -15.02 -11.60
N MET A 292 -6.28 -14.58 -10.55
CA MET A 292 -5.54 -13.32 -10.58
C MET A 292 -4.20 -13.48 -11.31
N ARG A 293 -3.71 -12.38 -11.86
CA ARG A 293 -2.38 -12.28 -12.48
C ARG A 293 -1.65 -11.05 -11.96
N ALA A 294 -0.34 -11.10 -11.92
CA ALA A 294 0.46 -9.92 -11.63
C ALA A 294 0.34 -8.90 -12.78
N VAL A 295 0.10 -7.64 -12.44
CA VAL A 295 -0.02 -6.53 -13.40
C VAL A 295 1.15 -5.56 -13.32
N TRP A 296 1.72 -5.35 -12.13
CA TRP A 296 2.97 -4.64 -11.95
C TRP A 296 3.69 -5.09 -10.66
N GLN A 297 4.95 -4.73 -10.56
CA GLN A 297 5.81 -4.99 -9.41
C GLN A 297 6.39 -3.68 -8.90
N ALA A 298 6.45 -3.54 -7.58
CA ALA A 298 7.21 -2.51 -6.88
C ALA A 298 8.38 -3.15 -6.12
N ASP A 299 9.52 -2.49 -6.15
CA ASP A 299 10.75 -2.91 -5.48
C ASP A 299 11.08 -1.94 -4.35
N VAL A 300 11.19 -2.44 -3.12
CA VAL A 300 11.68 -1.65 -1.99
C VAL A 300 13.20 -1.67 -2.02
N HIS A 301 13.80 -0.49 -2.07
CA HIS A 301 15.24 -0.28 -2.01
C HIS A 301 15.63 0.25 -0.63
N GLU A 302 16.55 -0.43 0.04
CA GLU A 302 17.07 -0.06 1.36
C GLU A 302 18.47 0.55 1.25
N LYS A 303 18.70 1.61 2.01
CA LYS A 303 20.02 2.14 2.33
C LYS A 303 20.22 2.14 3.84
N VAL A 304 21.26 1.46 4.32
CA VAL A 304 21.63 1.49 5.74
C VAL A 304 22.30 2.83 6.04
N LEU A 305 21.72 3.58 6.98
CA LEU A 305 22.21 4.88 7.43
C LEU A 305 23.05 4.74 8.71
N ARG A 306 22.71 3.79 9.58
CA ARG A 306 23.42 3.46 10.81
C ARG A 306 23.29 1.98 11.12
N GLY A 307 24.35 1.36 11.67
CA GLY A 307 24.42 -0.06 12.03
C GLY A 307 24.78 -0.96 10.84
N GLU A 308 24.73 -2.27 11.09
CA GLU A 308 24.97 -3.32 10.09
C GLU A 308 23.65 -3.87 9.54
#